data_10e74e2b04b459c19d0f767903ff9ab4
#
_entry.id   10e74e2b04b459c19d0f767903ff9ab4
#
_cell.length_a   1.000
_cell.length_b   1.000
_cell.length_c   1.000
_cell.angle_alpha   90.00
_cell.angle_beta   90.00
_cell.angle_gamma   90.00
#
_symmetry.space_group_name_H-M   'P 1'
#
loop_
_entity.id
_entity.type
_entity.pdbx_description
1 polymer ?
#
loop_
_entity_poly.entity_id
_entity_poly.type
_entity_poly.pdbx_seq_one_letter_code
_entity_poly.pdbx_strand_id
1 'polypeptide(L)'
;MKLIISSLSALLFSGVILSAQMPGMVTMQQASASQGTSLGANTTSGAAGIALGNRVVMRGFVDFQFKYDDEDSNLTPGSGSQTEAFNTKADIDFLFDFSPITGEVHIALGKDDIELEQAFARYSLNRDFNFSFGRQLTALGYESDEQPGLQSVSNAYWLADRLAGNAQIGTAPKGPTQTRRNYKDGVRANFNNGKFGVSFGLHDGYWKNDNFNGDNIAIDIAASLMIVPGLEARLGYAQEQYDDQSGSSDNISQLNGWIAYQPGDLTLAFEFDNMDILSDEYWSMMFHANYQFVNWMSATFRYSHEDYEAMSVSNEADRLSFALLFSLTENFGLNFEYSTTSVDRLNVGDYDEFYVEGLLTF
;
A
#
# COMPACT_ATOMS: atom_id res chain seq x y z
N MET A 1 -51.04 -16.39 -29.94
CA MET A 1 -49.71 -16.91 -29.70
C MET A 1 -48.70 -15.75 -29.68
N LYS A 2 -48.88 -14.85 -28.74
CA LYS A 2 -48.00 -13.71 -28.39
C LYS A 2 -48.33 -13.44 -26.95
N LEU A 3 -47.47 -13.80 -26.02
CA LEU A 3 -47.41 -13.40 -24.62
C LEU A 3 -46.73 -14.50 -23.78
N ILE A 4 -45.46 -14.75 -23.95
CA ILE A 4 -44.59 -15.43 -22.94
C ILE A 4 -43.12 -15.17 -23.32
N ILE A 5 -42.69 -13.94 -23.61
CA ILE A 5 -41.25 -13.58 -23.76
C ILE A 5 -40.97 -12.22 -23.14
N SER A 6 -41.64 -11.83 -22.08
CA SER A 6 -41.36 -10.54 -21.44
C SER A 6 -41.10 -10.64 -19.93
N SER A 7 -40.90 -11.84 -19.37
CA SER A 7 -40.68 -12.01 -17.94
C SER A 7 -39.36 -12.72 -17.57
N LEU A 8 -38.45 -12.91 -18.53
CA LEU A 8 -37.14 -13.54 -18.25
C LEU A 8 -35.95 -12.57 -18.33
N SER A 9 -36.19 -11.29 -18.59
CA SER A 9 -35.13 -10.28 -18.69
C SER A 9 -34.98 -9.39 -17.45
N ALA A 10 -35.73 -9.62 -16.36
CA ALA A 10 -35.70 -8.81 -15.17
C ALA A 10 -35.10 -9.55 -13.94
N LEU A 11 -34.61 -10.76 -14.11
CA LEU A 11 -34.05 -11.56 -13.00
C LEU A 11 -32.56 -11.84 -13.11
N LEU A 12 -31.85 -11.19 -14.05
CA LEU A 12 -30.40 -11.35 -14.25
C LEU A 12 -29.59 -10.10 -13.91
N PHE A 13 -30.18 -9.10 -13.27
CA PHE A 13 -29.47 -7.90 -12.82
C PHE A 13 -29.56 -7.64 -11.31
N SER A 14 -29.99 -8.59 -10.52
CA SER A 14 -29.66 -8.65 -9.09
C SER A 14 -28.47 -9.61 -8.87
N GLY A 15 -27.53 -9.58 -9.75
CA GLY A 15 -26.19 -10.05 -9.49
C GLY A 15 -25.66 -9.16 -8.37
N VAL A 16 -25.50 -9.73 -7.20
CA VAL A 16 -24.60 -9.25 -6.17
C VAL A 16 -23.38 -8.74 -6.91
N ILE A 17 -23.19 -7.43 -6.96
CA ILE A 17 -21.88 -6.84 -7.14
C ILE A 17 -21.18 -7.17 -5.82
N LEU A 18 -20.67 -8.40 -5.71
CA LEU A 18 -19.45 -8.59 -4.98
C LEU A 18 -18.46 -7.73 -5.76
N SER A 19 -18.32 -6.47 -5.35
CA SER A 19 -17.13 -5.72 -5.64
C SER A 19 -16.00 -6.56 -5.06
N ALA A 20 -15.38 -7.38 -5.90
CA ALA A 20 -14.07 -7.88 -5.60
C ALA A 20 -13.25 -6.61 -5.34
N GLN A 21 -12.98 -6.32 -4.09
CA GLN A 21 -12.04 -5.28 -3.71
C GLN A 21 -10.73 -5.73 -4.30
N MET A 22 -10.24 -4.98 -5.26
CA MET A 22 -9.00 -5.33 -5.90
C MET A 22 -7.87 -5.05 -4.95
N PRO A 23 -6.99 -6.03 -4.73
CA PRO A 23 -5.77 -5.81 -4.00
C PRO A 23 -5.01 -4.62 -4.60
N GLY A 24 -4.51 -3.72 -3.79
CA GLY A 24 -3.65 -2.62 -4.22
C GLY A 24 -4.33 -1.28 -4.52
N MET A 25 -5.64 -1.22 -4.69
CA MET A 25 -6.31 0.08 -4.80
C MET A 25 -6.75 0.60 -3.44
N VAL A 26 -5.97 1.49 -2.90
CA VAL A 26 -6.42 2.35 -1.80
C VAL A 26 -7.20 3.50 -2.39
N THR A 27 -8.43 3.24 -2.77
CA THR A 27 -9.32 4.32 -3.17
C THR A 27 -9.84 5.02 -1.92
N MET A 28 -10.05 6.33 -2.01
CA MET A 28 -10.78 7.05 -0.94
C MET A 28 -12.18 6.47 -0.74
N GLN A 29 -12.73 5.81 -1.72
CA GLN A 29 -13.99 5.09 -1.65
C GLN A 29 -13.90 3.91 -0.67
N GLN A 30 -12.75 3.24 -0.56
CA GLN A 30 -12.52 2.21 0.45
C GLN A 30 -12.43 2.82 1.86
N ALA A 31 -11.81 3.98 1.99
CA ALA A 31 -11.73 4.69 3.27
C ALA A 31 -13.09 5.26 3.74
N SER A 32 -14.01 5.51 2.84
CA SER A 32 -15.31 6.12 3.14
C SER A 32 -16.50 5.19 2.95
N ALA A 33 -16.34 4.06 2.27
CA ALA A 33 -17.42 3.14 1.94
C ALA A 33 -17.94 2.33 3.14
N SER A 34 -17.57 2.71 4.31
CA SER A 34 -18.02 2.00 5.47
C SER A 34 -19.37 2.44 5.96
N GLN A 35 -20.34 1.87 5.45
CA GLN A 35 -21.48 1.55 6.27
C GLN A 35 -21.13 0.28 7.06
N GLY A 36 -20.43 0.43 8.18
CA GLY A 36 -20.31 -0.60 9.19
C GLY A 36 -19.04 -1.44 9.23
N THR A 37 -18.27 -1.56 8.17
CA THR A 37 -17.02 -2.32 8.18
C THR A 37 -16.07 -1.77 7.15
N SER A 38 -15.56 -0.58 7.37
CA SER A 38 -14.50 -0.10 6.51
C SER A 38 -13.20 -0.70 6.94
N LEU A 39 -12.71 -1.45 6.08
CA LEU A 39 -11.37 -1.92 6.10
C LEU A 39 -10.44 -0.75 5.84
N GLY A 40 -9.42 -0.59 6.65
CA GLY A 40 -8.30 0.27 6.34
C GLY A 40 -7.66 -0.13 5.02
N ALA A 41 -6.80 0.68 4.51
CA ALA A 41 -6.15 0.49 3.22
C ALA A 41 -5.33 -0.80 3.11
N ASN A 42 -4.90 -1.36 4.23
CA ASN A 42 -4.08 -2.57 4.30
C ASN A 42 -4.83 -3.78 4.83
N THR A 43 -6.13 -3.75 4.82
CA THR A 43 -6.85 -4.87 5.37
C THR A 43 -6.91 -6.02 4.40
N THR A 44 -7.00 -7.19 4.95
CA THR A 44 -7.30 -8.46 4.30
C THR A 44 -8.53 -8.29 3.42
N SER A 45 -8.33 -7.80 2.22
CA SER A 45 -9.39 -7.66 1.24
C SER A 45 -9.85 -9.04 0.81
N GLY A 46 -11.13 -9.31 0.90
CA GLY A 46 -11.72 -10.53 0.37
C GLY A 46 -12.07 -11.60 1.42
N ALA A 47 -11.37 -11.71 2.54
CA ALA A 47 -11.79 -12.60 3.61
C ALA A 47 -13.00 -12.02 4.35
N ALA A 48 -14.03 -12.83 4.57
CA ALA A 48 -15.21 -12.40 5.31
C ALA A 48 -14.91 -12.10 6.78
N GLY A 49 -13.77 -12.57 7.28
CA GLY A 49 -13.35 -12.46 8.65
C GLY A 49 -14.14 -13.39 9.60
N ILE A 50 -13.66 -13.50 10.81
CA ILE A 50 -14.26 -14.30 11.87
C ILE A 50 -15.06 -13.38 12.79
N ALA A 51 -16.38 -13.57 12.84
CA ALA A 51 -17.23 -12.79 13.74
C ALA A 51 -16.97 -13.20 15.19
N LEU A 52 -16.55 -12.24 16.02
CA LEU A 52 -16.39 -12.39 17.47
C LEU A 52 -17.61 -11.79 18.21
N GLY A 53 -18.80 -12.13 17.74
CA GLY A 53 -20.06 -11.58 18.19
C GLY A 53 -20.71 -10.70 17.10
N ASN A 54 -21.58 -9.80 17.49
CA ASN A 54 -22.37 -9.00 16.56
C ASN A 54 -21.76 -7.62 16.23
N ARG A 55 -20.60 -7.27 16.82
CA ARG A 55 -19.99 -5.95 16.68
C ARG A 55 -18.47 -5.98 16.47
N VAL A 56 -17.89 -7.16 16.48
CA VAL A 56 -16.45 -7.33 16.31
C VAL A 56 -16.19 -8.39 15.25
N VAL A 57 -15.35 -8.04 14.28
CA VAL A 57 -14.85 -8.98 13.27
C VAL A 57 -13.34 -9.03 13.42
N MET A 58 -12.78 -10.23 13.50
CA MET A 58 -11.37 -10.48 13.42
C MET A 58 -11.02 -10.88 11.99
N ARG A 59 -9.99 -10.32 11.44
CA ARG A 59 -9.40 -10.68 10.14
C ARG A 59 -7.91 -10.82 10.29
N GLY A 60 -7.27 -11.35 9.29
CA GLY A 60 -5.84 -11.43 9.29
C GLY A 60 -5.31 -12.23 8.13
N PHE A 61 -4.00 -12.30 8.10
CA PHE A 61 -3.30 -13.18 7.17
C PHE A 61 -2.07 -13.80 7.83
N VAL A 62 -1.61 -14.89 7.23
CA VAL A 62 -0.26 -15.45 7.47
C VAL A 62 0.41 -15.57 6.12
N ASP A 63 1.55 -14.93 5.98
CA ASP A 63 2.38 -14.89 4.80
C ASP A 63 3.63 -15.73 5.03
N PHE A 64 3.78 -16.78 4.22
CA PHE A 64 4.93 -17.67 4.20
C PHE A 64 5.71 -17.44 2.92
N GLN A 65 6.86 -16.82 3.00
CA GLN A 65 7.69 -16.53 1.85
C GLN A 65 8.98 -17.36 1.85
N PHE A 66 9.30 -17.93 0.69
CA PHE A 66 10.66 -18.30 0.33
C PHE A 66 11.17 -17.24 -0.65
N LYS A 67 12.33 -16.68 -0.38
CA LYS A 67 13.03 -15.73 -1.24
C LYS A 67 14.39 -16.32 -1.62
N TYR A 68 14.68 -16.33 -2.91
CA TYR A 68 16.03 -16.47 -3.46
C TYR A 68 16.46 -15.12 -4.01
N ASP A 69 17.67 -14.69 -3.71
CA ASP A 69 18.25 -13.39 -4.05
C ASP A 69 19.63 -13.63 -4.60
N ASP A 70 19.91 -13.18 -5.84
CA ASP A 70 21.19 -13.25 -6.51
C ASP A 70 21.65 -11.82 -6.82
N GLU A 71 22.74 -11.40 -6.20
CA GLU A 71 23.34 -10.07 -6.36
C GLU A 71 24.61 -10.18 -7.19
N ASP A 72 24.67 -9.51 -8.31
CA ASP A 72 25.88 -9.32 -9.09
C ASP A 72 26.72 -8.17 -8.52
N SER A 73 27.95 -8.42 -8.14
CA SER A 73 28.83 -7.36 -7.64
C SER A 73 29.49 -6.58 -8.78
N ASN A 74 29.25 -5.28 -8.85
CA ASN A 74 29.91 -4.37 -9.80
C ASN A 74 31.38 -4.10 -9.47
N LEU A 75 31.86 -4.42 -8.25
CA LEU A 75 33.22 -4.13 -7.82
C LEU A 75 34.25 -5.18 -8.23
N THR A 76 33.85 -6.42 -8.31
CA THR A 76 34.73 -7.52 -8.63
C THR A 76 33.97 -8.52 -9.51
N PRO A 77 34.27 -8.66 -10.80
CA PRO A 77 33.58 -9.62 -11.64
C PRO A 77 33.62 -11.03 -11.04
N GLY A 78 32.46 -11.61 -10.80
CA GLY A 78 32.29 -12.94 -10.23
C GLY A 78 32.26 -13.01 -8.69
N SER A 79 32.12 -11.88 -7.99
CA SER A 79 31.94 -11.83 -6.54
C SER A 79 30.50 -11.43 -6.19
N GLY A 80 29.51 -12.06 -6.79
CA GLY A 80 28.11 -11.93 -6.39
C GLY A 80 27.82 -12.62 -5.04
N SER A 81 26.74 -12.27 -4.39
CA SER A 81 26.22 -12.97 -3.22
C SER A 81 24.88 -13.62 -3.55
N GLN A 82 24.72 -14.87 -3.14
CA GLN A 82 23.45 -15.59 -3.23
C GLN A 82 22.92 -15.81 -1.84
N THR A 83 21.66 -15.47 -1.62
CA THR A 83 21.00 -15.71 -0.36
C THR A 83 19.66 -16.42 -0.55
N GLU A 84 19.34 -17.32 0.36
CA GLU A 84 18.08 -18.00 0.42
C GLU A 84 17.48 -17.80 1.81
N ALA A 85 16.22 -17.43 1.89
CA ALA A 85 15.57 -17.20 3.17
C ALA A 85 14.10 -17.64 3.16
N PHE A 86 13.69 -18.23 4.27
CA PHE A 86 12.27 -18.36 4.61
C PHE A 86 11.89 -17.24 5.57
N ASN A 87 10.81 -16.55 5.25
CA ASN A 87 10.22 -15.52 6.09
C ASN A 87 8.76 -15.87 6.37
N THR A 88 8.31 -15.61 7.59
CA THR A 88 6.92 -15.76 7.98
C THR A 88 6.48 -14.50 8.71
N LYS A 89 5.40 -13.91 8.24
CA LYS A 89 4.74 -12.76 8.84
C LYS A 89 3.26 -13.12 9.07
N ALA A 90 2.64 -12.45 9.99
CA ALA A 90 1.20 -12.52 10.17
C ALA A 90 0.69 -11.14 10.58
N ASP A 91 -0.55 -10.87 10.24
CA ASP A 91 -1.27 -9.70 10.71
C ASP A 91 -2.63 -10.10 11.27
N ILE A 92 -3.06 -9.43 12.33
CA ILE A 92 -4.36 -9.65 12.95
C ILE A 92 -5.07 -8.32 13.14
N ASP A 93 -6.22 -8.19 12.47
CA ASP A 93 -7.08 -7.02 12.52
C ASP A 93 -8.31 -7.27 13.36
N PHE A 94 -8.65 -6.30 14.20
CA PHE A 94 -9.93 -6.24 14.88
C PHE A 94 -10.71 -5.03 14.38
N LEU A 95 -11.92 -5.28 13.88
CA LEU A 95 -12.83 -4.25 13.41
C LEU A 95 -14.03 -4.18 14.36
N PHE A 96 -14.34 -2.97 14.83
CA PHE A 96 -15.39 -2.68 15.80
C PHE A 96 -16.47 -1.85 15.13
N ASP A 97 -17.73 -2.29 15.23
CA ASP A 97 -18.90 -1.54 14.78
C ASP A 97 -19.79 -1.12 15.95
N PHE A 98 -19.70 0.14 16.28
CA PHE A 98 -20.55 0.80 17.26
C PHE A 98 -21.35 1.95 16.64
N SER A 99 -21.68 1.83 15.34
CA SER A 99 -22.34 2.86 14.53
C SER A 99 -23.04 3.95 15.34
N PRO A 100 -22.76 5.25 15.11
CA PRO A 100 -22.00 5.83 13.98
C PRO A 100 -20.46 5.84 14.16
N ILE A 101 -19.96 5.19 15.20
CA ILE A 101 -18.52 5.04 15.45
C ILE A 101 -18.08 3.65 15.02
N THR A 102 -16.99 3.57 14.28
CA THR A 102 -16.26 2.34 14.00
C THR A 102 -14.84 2.44 14.54
N GLY A 103 -14.18 1.33 14.78
CA GLY A 103 -12.79 1.31 15.23
C GLY A 103 -12.04 0.18 14.56
N GLU A 104 -10.73 0.34 14.42
CA GLU A 104 -9.86 -0.67 13.84
C GLU A 104 -8.58 -0.74 14.69
N VAL A 105 -8.07 -1.97 14.88
CA VAL A 105 -6.77 -2.25 15.50
C VAL A 105 -6.09 -3.30 14.65
N HIS A 106 -4.89 -3.00 14.13
CA HIS A 106 -4.08 -3.86 13.29
C HIS A 106 -2.75 -4.14 14.00
N ILE A 107 -2.39 -5.39 14.07
CA ILE A 107 -1.21 -5.88 14.81
C ILE A 107 -0.39 -6.77 13.89
N ALA A 108 0.75 -6.26 13.46
CA ALA A 108 1.73 -7.07 12.73
C ALA A 108 2.53 -7.94 13.69
N LEU A 109 2.73 -9.18 13.30
CA LEU A 109 3.45 -10.21 14.04
C LEU A 109 4.65 -10.66 13.19
N GLY A 110 5.81 -10.15 13.50
CA GLY A 110 7.08 -10.63 12.99
C GLY A 110 7.61 -11.80 13.79
N LYS A 111 8.73 -12.37 13.35
CA LYS A 111 9.41 -13.45 14.05
C LYS A 111 9.91 -13.04 15.44
N ASP A 112 10.42 -11.81 15.55
CA ASP A 112 11.11 -11.30 16.74
C ASP A 112 10.41 -10.08 17.34
N ASP A 113 9.35 -9.55 16.73
CA ASP A 113 8.66 -8.32 17.11
C ASP A 113 7.14 -8.40 16.94
N ILE A 114 6.47 -7.50 17.62
CA ILE A 114 5.03 -7.24 17.49
C ILE A 114 4.89 -5.73 17.34
N GLU A 115 4.23 -5.31 16.26
CA GLU A 115 4.03 -3.89 15.96
C GLU A 115 2.54 -3.54 15.94
N LEU A 116 2.19 -2.42 16.58
CA LEU A 116 0.88 -1.80 16.42
C LEU A 116 0.91 -0.90 15.18
N GLU A 117 0.37 -1.38 14.08
CA GLU A 117 0.33 -0.62 12.83
C GLU A 117 -0.76 0.42 12.86
N GLN A 118 -1.98 0.00 13.16
CA GLN A 118 -3.12 0.92 13.22
C GLN A 118 -3.93 0.72 14.50
N ALA A 119 -4.39 1.82 15.08
CA ALA A 119 -5.34 1.84 16.17
C ALA A 119 -6.11 3.15 16.13
N PHE A 120 -7.27 3.17 15.53
CA PHE A 120 -8.04 4.39 15.38
C PHE A 120 -9.55 4.18 15.53
N ALA A 121 -10.24 5.27 15.82
CA ALA A 121 -11.69 5.34 15.75
C ALA A 121 -12.12 6.30 14.65
N ARG A 122 -13.24 5.99 14.00
CA ARG A 122 -13.86 6.80 12.96
C ARG A 122 -15.29 7.15 13.33
N TYR A 123 -15.63 8.42 13.26
CA TYR A 123 -16.99 8.93 13.47
C TYR A 123 -17.58 9.37 12.13
N SER A 124 -18.64 8.71 11.70
CA SER A 124 -19.35 9.03 10.46
C SER A 124 -20.47 10.03 10.73
N LEU A 125 -20.32 11.27 10.24
CA LEU A 125 -21.37 12.29 10.30
C LEU A 125 -22.54 11.96 9.37
N ASN A 126 -22.21 11.43 8.21
CA ASN A 126 -23.14 10.93 7.19
C ASN A 126 -22.43 9.92 6.30
N ARG A 127 -23.10 9.47 5.24
CA ARG A 127 -22.54 8.48 4.32
C ARG A 127 -21.24 8.95 3.65
N ASP A 128 -21.12 10.22 3.35
CA ASP A 128 -20.07 10.77 2.49
C ASP A 128 -18.95 11.45 3.30
N PHE A 129 -19.17 11.74 4.60
CA PHE A 129 -18.22 12.49 5.42
C PHE A 129 -17.97 11.85 6.79
N ASN A 130 -16.69 11.66 7.11
CA ASN A 130 -16.26 11.12 8.38
C ASN A 130 -14.97 11.78 8.90
N PHE A 131 -14.74 11.62 10.21
CA PHE A 131 -13.49 11.93 10.87
C PHE A 131 -12.90 10.66 11.49
N SER A 132 -11.59 10.51 11.42
CA SER A 132 -10.85 9.48 12.15
C SER A 132 -9.79 10.11 13.03
N PHE A 133 -9.46 9.43 14.13
CA PHE A 133 -8.43 9.85 15.07
C PHE A 133 -7.78 8.63 15.70
N GLY A 134 -6.47 8.69 15.89
CA GLY A 134 -5.61 7.62 16.35
C GLY A 134 -4.50 7.33 15.35
N ARG A 135 -3.81 6.20 15.53
CA ARG A 135 -2.75 5.73 14.65
C ARG A 135 -3.37 5.13 13.39
N GLN A 136 -3.05 5.69 12.25
CA GLN A 136 -3.64 5.30 10.97
C GLN A 136 -2.65 5.46 9.83
N LEU A 137 -2.86 4.69 8.76
CA LEU A 137 -2.06 4.77 7.55
C LEU A 137 -2.24 6.13 6.88
N THR A 138 -1.15 6.70 6.40
CA THR A 138 -1.14 7.94 5.63
C THR A 138 -1.81 7.78 4.26
N ALA A 139 -2.21 8.90 3.64
CA ALA A 139 -3.15 8.86 2.51
C ALA A 139 -2.51 8.71 1.12
N LEU A 140 -1.17 8.79 0.99
CA LEU A 140 -0.47 8.80 -0.29
C LEU A 140 -0.06 7.39 -0.72
N GLY A 141 0.07 7.19 -2.04
CA GLY A 141 0.50 5.95 -2.66
C GLY A 141 -0.65 5.12 -3.26
N TYR A 142 -0.34 4.39 -4.33
CA TYR A 142 -1.25 3.47 -5.02
C TYR A 142 -1.12 2.05 -4.51
N GLU A 143 0.10 1.50 -4.51
CA GLU A 143 0.34 0.14 -4.10
C GLU A 143 0.09 -0.05 -2.60
N SER A 144 -0.44 -1.19 -2.20
CA SER A 144 -0.60 -1.54 -0.79
C SER A 144 0.76 -1.69 -0.12
N ASP A 145 0.86 -1.47 1.19
CA ASP A 145 2.10 -1.65 1.94
C ASP A 145 2.45 -3.13 2.11
N GLU A 146 1.41 -3.98 2.16
CA GLU A 146 1.55 -5.38 2.54
C GLU A 146 0.53 -6.29 1.88
N GLN A 147 0.73 -7.59 2.06
CA GLN A 147 -0.26 -8.62 1.73
C GLN A 147 -1.47 -8.53 2.67
N PRO A 148 -2.64 -8.95 2.20
CA PRO A 148 -2.98 -9.42 0.85
C PRO A 148 -3.35 -8.30 -0.13
N GLY A 149 -3.04 -7.06 0.19
CA GLY A 149 -3.36 -5.89 -0.62
C GLY A 149 -2.55 -5.79 -1.91
N LEU A 150 -1.40 -6.45 -1.99
CA LEU A 150 -0.54 -6.47 -3.16
C LEU A 150 -1.06 -7.42 -4.25
N GLN A 151 -0.89 -7.03 -5.51
CA GLN A 151 -1.08 -7.92 -6.67
C GLN A 151 0.27 -8.49 -7.16
N SER A 152 1.19 -8.71 -6.25
CA SER A 152 2.56 -9.20 -6.42
C SER A 152 3.03 -9.74 -5.08
N VAL A 153 4.20 -10.35 -5.01
CA VAL A 153 4.78 -10.79 -3.75
C VAL A 153 5.67 -9.70 -3.14
N SER A 154 6.46 -9.02 -3.95
CA SER A 154 7.33 -7.93 -3.53
C SER A 154 6.69 -6.55 -3.76
N ASN A 155 7.24 -5.52 -3.13
CA ASN A 155 6.91 -4.12 -3.39
C ASN A 155 7.53 -3.61 -4.70
N ALA A 156 6.96 -2.55 -5.27
CA ALA A 156 7.40 -1.96 -6.52
C ALA A 156 8.80 -1.33 -6.42
N TYR A 157 9.09 -0.70 -5.30
CA TYR A 157 10.23 0.19 -5.16
C TYR A 157 11.34 -0.46 -4.34
N TRP A 158 12.39 -0.85 -5.04
CA TRP A 158 13.51 -1.63 -4.50
C TRP A 158 14.55 -0.76 -3.79
N LEU A 159 14.93 0.37 -4.42
CA LEU A 159 15.97 1.26 -3.90
C LEU A 159 15.55 1.85 -2.56
N ALA A 160 14.32 2.26 -2.52
CA ALA A 160 13.69 2.83 -1.36
C ALA A 160 13.65 1.80 -0.20
N ASP A 161 13.27 0.55 -0.43
CA ASP A 161 13.27 -0.53 0.58
C ASP A 161 14.67 -0.81 1.14
N ARG A 162 15.68 -0.83 0.28
CA ARG A 162 17.06 -1.07 0.69
C ARG A 162 17.67 0.11 1.46
N LEU A 163 17.37 1.34 1.07
CA LEU A 163 17.82 2.53 1.78
C LEU A 163 17.17 2.63 3.17
N ALA A 164 15.92 2.22 3.32
CA ALA A 164 15.24 2.16 4.60
C ALA A 164 15.88 1.15 5.57
N GLY A 165 16.35 0.00 5.06
CA GLY A 165 17.00 -1.05 5.85
C GLY A 165 18.42 -0.71 6.28
N ASN A 166 19.13 0.17 5.57
CA ASN A 166 20.49 0.60 5.90
C ASN A 166 20.50 1.81 6.84
N ALA A 167 20.01 1.64 8.06
CA ALA A 167 19.97 2.63 9.13
C ALA A 167 21.36 3.19 9.57
N GLN A 168 22.40 3.06 8.74
CA GLN A 168 23.70 3.71 8.97
C GLN A 168 23.72 5.18 8.54
N ILE A 169 22.66 5.68 7.91
CA ILE A 169 22.46 7.11 7.75
C ILE A 169 21.82 7.61 9.07
N GLY A 170 22.62 7.65 10.10
CA GLY A 170 22.24 7.74 11.52
C GLY A 170 21.56 9.02 11.97
N THR A 171 21.01 9.85 11.10
CA THR A 171 20.23 11.05 11.42
C THR A 171 19.22 11.39 10.32
N ALA A 172 19.23 10.70 9.21
CA ALA A 172 18.26 10.92 8.14
C ALA A 172 16.88 10.35 8.52
N PRO A 173 15.80 10.95 8.04
CA PRO A 173 14.49 10.32 8.07
C PRO A 173 14.62 8.90 7.51
N LYS A 174 13.81 7.97 8.00
CA LYS A 174 13.73 6.63 7.44
C LYS A 174 13.62 6.75 5.92
N GLY A 175 14.32 5.89 5.19
CA GLY A 175 14.43 6.00 3.73
C GLY A 175 13.08 6.05 2.99
N PRO A 176 13.07 6.41 1.72
CA PRO A 176 11.85 6.82 0.99
C PRO A 176 10.70 5.81 0.97
N THR A 177 10.92 4.51 1.16
CA THR A 177 9.83 3.52 1.19
C THR A 177 9.01 3.55 2.45
N GLN A 178 9.63 3.79 3.58
CA GLN A 178 8.90 4.04 4.81
C GLN A 178 8.26 5.42 4.81
N THR A 179 8.46 6.19 3.74
CA THR A 179 7.99 7.55 3.61
C THR A 179 6.77 7.69 2.73
N ARG A 180 6.55 6.78 1.76
CA ARG A 180 5.35 6.86 0.91
C ARG A 180 4.07 6.58 1.68
N ARG A 181 4.14 5.64 2.62
CA ARG A 181 3.06 5.30 3.54
C ARG A 181 3.62 5.03 4.91
N ASN A 182 3.02 5.61 5.91
CA ASN A 182 3.42 5.44 7.30
C ASN A 182 2.20 5.30 8.19
N TYR A 183 2.37 4.55 9.28
CA TYR A 183 1.40 4.52 10.36
C TYR A 183 1.69 5.65 11.33
N LYS A 184 0.83 6.65 11.38
CA LYS A 184 1.04 7.87 12.18
C LYS A 184 -0.17 8.20 13.03
N ASP A 185 0.13 8.67 14.25
CA ASP A 185 -0.88 9.20 15.15
C ASP A 185 -1.38 10.55 14.63
N GLY A 186 -2.71 10.73 14.63
CA GLY A 186 -3.25 11.95 14.09
C GLY A 186 -4.77 11.97 13.98
N VAL A 187 -5.25 12.97 13.27
CA VAL A 187 -6.66 13.15 12.94
C VAL A 187 -6.82 13.32 11.44
N ARG A 188 -7.89 12.78 10.89
CA ARG A 188 -8.18 12.89 9.46
C ARG A 188 -9.65 13.18 9.22
N ALA A 189 -9.94 14.07 8.30
CA ALA A 189 -11.24 14.31 7.72
C ALA A 189 -11.31 13.73 6.32
N ASN A 190 -12.35 12.96 6.02
CA ASN A 190 -12.56 12.37 4.71
C ASN A 190 -13.95 12.75 4.19
N PHE A 191 -13.99 13.14 2.94
CA PHE A 191 -15.21 13.27 2.15
C PHE A 191 -15.11 12.39 0.92
N ASN A 192 -16.16 11.59 0.62
CA ASN A 192 -16.24 10.82 -0.61
C ASN A 192 -17.69 10.52 -0.98
N ASN A 193 -18.11 10.98 -2.13
CA ASN A 193 -19.46 10.74 -2.65
C ASN A 193 -19.52 9.66 -3.75
N GLY A 194 -18.43 8.90 -3.91
CA GLY A 194 -18.29 7.84 -4.92
C GLY A 194 -17.82 8.34 -6.29
N LYS A 195 -17.84 9.65 -6.55
CA LYS A 195 -17.29 10.25 -7.76
C LYS A 195 -16.08 11.14 -7.46
N PHE A 196 -16.13 11.86 -6.37
CA PHE A 196 -15.07 12.76 -5.92
C PHE A 196 -14.78 12.48 -4.44
N GLY A 197 -13.51 12.40 -4.10
CA GLY A 197 -13.04 12.20 -2.76
C GLY A 197 -11.98 13.25 -2.37
N VAL A 198 -11.96 13.64 -1.09
CA VAL A 198 -10.91 14.47 -0.48
C VAL A 198 -10.60 13.91 0.90
N SER A 199 -9.31 13.81 1.22
CA SER A 199 -8.80 13.50 2.55
C SER A 199 -7.88 14.63 2.99
N PHE A 200 -7.98 15.00 4.26
CA PHE A 200 -7.07 15.93 4.90
C PHE A 200 -6.67 15.35 6.27
N GLY A 201 -5.36 15.19 6.49
CA GLY A 201 -4.78 14.65 7.71
C GLY A 201 -3.86 15.65 8.41
N LEU A 202 -3.86 15.60 9.74
CA LEU A 202 -2.87 16.23 10.63
C LEU A 202 -2.26 15.12 11.45
N HIS A 203 -0.93 15.00 11.42
CA HIS A 203 -0.21 13.88 12.03
C HIS A 203 0.91 14.39 12.93
N ASP A 204 1.24 13.56 13.93
CA ASP A 204 2.43 13.72 14.76
C ASP A 204 3.67 13.24 14.00
N GLY A 205 4.16 14.08 13.10
CA GLY A 205 5.19 13.74 12.12
C GLY A 205 4.68 12.85 10.99
N TYR A 206 5.45 12.74 9.93
CA TYR A 206 5.16 11.90 8.78
C TYR A 206 6.36 10.99 8.45
N TRP A 207 7.56 11.56 8.48
CA TRP A 207 8.83 10.88 8.22
C TRP A 207 9.70 10.72 9.45
N LYS A 208 9.51 11.58 10.46
CA LYS A 208 10.21 11.45 11.76
C LYS A 208 9.52 10.45 12.68
N ASN A 209 10.33 9.80 13.48
CA ASN A 209 9.85 9.11 14.66
C ASN A 209 9.59 10.13 15.76
N ASP A 210 8.34 10.25 16.13
CA ASP A 210 7.77 10.54 17.43
C ASP A 210 8.48 11.53 18.33
N ASN A 211 7.91 12.63 18.47
CA ASN A 211 7.57 13.29 19.73
C ASN A 211 6.91 14.59 19.35
N PHE A 212 5.62 14.63 19.53
CA PHE A 212 4.86 15.87 19.39
C PHE A 212 5.43 16.92 20.35
N ASN A 213 6.40 17.68 19.86
CA ASN A 213 6.98 18.82 20.55
C ASN A 213 6.25 20.11 20.20
N GLY A 214 5.15 20.03 19.45
CA GLY A 214 4.45 21.18 18.90
C GLY A 214 5.10 21.78 17.65
N ASP A 215 6.32 21.34 17.31
CA ASP A 215 7.10 21.91 16.23
C ASP A 215 7.18 21.01 14.98
N ASN A 216 6.63 19.78 15.05
CA ASN A 216 6.74 18.76 13.98
C ASN A 216 5.38 18.27 13.50
N ILE A 217 4.42 19.15 13.33
CA ILE A 217 3.12 18.76 12.75
C ILE A 217 3.31 18.49 11.27
N ALA A 218 2.91 17.28 10.85
CA ALA A 218 2.81 16.96 9.43
C ALA A 218 1.37 17.08 8.93
N ILE A 219 1.23 17.45 7.69
CA ILE A 219 -0.06 17.50 7.00
C ILE A 219 -0.04 16.61 5.78
N ASP A 220 -1.15 15.95 5.50
CA ASP A 220 -1.41 15.35 4.20
C ASP A 220 -2.76 15.84 3.63
N ILE A 221 -2.82 15.95 2.32
CA ILE A 221 -4.03 16.18 1.57
C ILE A 221 -4.03 15.33 0.32
N ALA A 222 -5.15 14.69 0.03
CA ALA A 222 -5.30 13.95 -1.21
C ALA A 222 -6.70 14.16 -1.78
N ALA A 223 -6.80 14.21 -3.10
CA ALA A 223 -8.05 14.30 -3.84
C ALA A 223 -8.12 13.18 -4.88
N SER A 224 -9.27 12.54 -5.02
CA SER A 224 -9.52 11.53 -6.05
C SER A 224 -10.74 11.87 -6.88
N LEU A 225 -10.74 11.39 -8.12
CA LEU A 225 -11.82 11.56 -9.07
C LEU A 225 -12.05 10.25 -9.84
N MET A 226 -13.26 9.71 -9.76
CA MET A 226 -13.73 8.66 -10.65
C MET A 226 -14.15 9.32 -11.98
N ILE A 227 -13.27 9.28 -12.97
CA ILE A 227 -13.45 9.94 -14.29
C ILE A 227 -14.59 9.27 -15.05
N VAL A 228 -14.50 7.95 -15.16
CA VAL A 228 -15.58 7.06 -15.65
C VAL A 228 -15.57 5.79 -14.79
N PRO A 229 -16.61 4.97 -14.80
CA PRO A 229 -16.61 3.70 -14.06
C PRO A 229 -15.35 2.88 -14.34
N GLY A 230 -14.60 2.54 -13.29
CA GLY A 230 -13.35 1.80 -13.35
C GLY A 230 -12.10 2.64 -13.65
N LEU A 231 -12.21 3.94 -13.96
CA LEU A 231 -11.06 4.83 -14.15
C LEU A 231 -11.03 5.88 -13.04
N GLU A 232 -10.09 5.73 -12.13
CA GLU A 232 -9.86 6.67 -11.02
C GLU A 232 -8.49 7.32 -11.15
N ALA A 233 -8.42 8.62 -10.83
CA ALA A 233 -7.17 9.35 -10.67
C ALA A 233 -7.12 9.98 -9.28
N ARG A 234 -5.91 10.09 -8.71
CA ARG A 234 -5.67 10.70 -7.42
C ARG A 234 -4.41 11.55 -7.47
N LEU A 235 -4.45 12.64 -6.72
CA LEU A 235 -3.31 13.50 -6.45
C LEU A 235 -3.25 13.75 -4.95
N GLY A 236 -2.06 13.66 -4.37
CA GLY A 236 -1.83 13.88 -2.96
C GLY A 236 -0.54 14.64 -2.70
N TYR A 237 -0.51 15.35 -1.60
CA TYR A 237 0.63 16.09 -1.11
C TYR A 237 0.75 15.92 0.39
N ALA A 238 1.98 15.72 0.88
CA ALA A 238 2.29 15.73 2.30
C ALA A 238 3.49 16.63 2.57
N GLN A 239 3.51 17.22 3.76
CA GLN A 239 4.60 18.06 4.22
C GLN A 239 4.78 17.92 5.72
N GLU A 240 6.03 17.86 6.16
CA GLU A 240 6.45 17.94 7.54
C GLU A 240 7.54 18.99 7.69
N GLN A 241 7.43 19.83 8.72
CA GLN A 241 8.52 20.72 9.11
C GLN A 241 9.58 19.91 9.87
N TYR A 242 10.81 20.00 9.44
CA TYR A 242 11.94 19.35 10.07
C TYR A 242 12.85 20.38 10.72
N ASP A 243 13.01 20.28 12.05
CA ASP A 243 13.97 21.07 12.80
C ASP A 243 15.15 20.16 13.17
N ASP A 244 16.31 20.44 12.61
CA ASP A 244 17.52 19.75 13.02
C ASP A 244 18.01 20.23 14.39
N GLN A 245 18.88 19.43 15.03
CA GLN A 245 19.46 19.79 16.34
C GLN A 245 20.40 21.01 16.28
N SER A 246 20.73 21.50 15.09
CA SER A 246 21.56 22.69 14.88
C SER A 246 20.74 23.98 14.82
N GLY A 247 19.41 23.87 14.84
CA GLY A 247 18.47 25.00 14.72
C GLY A 247 18.21 25.42 13.29
N SER A 248 18.55 24.60 12.31
CA SER A 248 18.08 24.76 10.93
C SER A 248 16.71 24.16 10.80
N SER A 249 15.76 24.90 10.27
CA SER A 249 14.41 24.46 9.96
C SER A 249 14.30 24.25 8.45
N ASP A 250 13.88 23.09 8.03
CA ASP A 250 13.63 22.75 6.63
C ASP A 250 12.34 21.96 6.50
N ASN A 251 11.84 21.75 5.30
CA ASN A 251 10.64 20.99 5.05
C ASN A 251 10.99 19.70 4.32
N ILE A 252 10.35 18.62 4.74
CA ILE A 252 10.27 17.40 3.95
C ILE A 252 8.92 17.41 3.27
N SER A 253 8.86 17.16 1.97
CA SER A 253 7.60 17.14 1.23
C SER A 253 7.53 15.98 0.26
N GLN A 254 6.30 15.55 -0.04
CA GLN A 254 6.00 14.50 -1.00
C GLN A 254 4.81 14.92 -1.87
N LEU A 255 4.99 14.80 -3.17
CA LEU A 255 3.91 14.86 -4.16
C LEU A 255 3.71 13.45 -4.72
N ASN A 256 2.50 12.92 -4.58
CA ASN A 256 2.11 11.62 -5.13
C ASN A 256 0.94 11.80 -6.10
N GLY A 257 1.00 11.12 -7.23
CA GLY A 257 -0.10 11.09 -8.18
C GLY A 257 -0.23 9.73 -8.83
N TRP A 258 -1.46 9.24 -8.99
CA TRP A 258 -1.70 8.00 -9.70
C TRP A 258 -3.00 8.01 -10.50
N ILE A 259 -3.04 7.15 -11.49
CA ILE A 259 -4.23 6.83 -12.27
C ILE A 259 -4.34 5.32 -12.41
N ALA A 260 -5.54 4.79 -12.20
CA ALA A 260 -5.81 3.35 -12.32
C ALA A 260 -7.09 3.11 -13.11
N TYR A 261 -7.04 2.10 -13.98
CA TYR A 261 -8.14 1.68 -14.83
C TYR A 261 -8.41 0.19 -14.69
N GLN A 262 -9.64 -0.15 -14.37
CA GLN A 262 -10.09 -1.52 -14.08
C GLN A 262 -11.34 -1.89 -14.87
N PRO A 263 -11.21 -2.19 -16.15
CA PRO A 263 -12.31 -2.70 -16.97
C PRO A 263 -12.45 -4.23 -16.82
N GLY A 264 -13.23 -4.68 -15.84
CA GLY A 264 -13.46 -6.13 -15.60
C GLY A 264 -12.22 -6.83 -15.02
N ASP A 265 -11.68 -7.80 -15.75
CA ASP A 265 -10.58 -8.67 -15.28
C ASP A 265 -9.18 -8.06 -15.44
N LEU A 266 -9.08 -6.85 -15.99
CA LEU A 266 -7.82 -6.14 -16.19
C LEU A 266 -7.68 -5.00 -15.19
N THR A 267 -6.51 -4.88 -14.57
CA THR A 267 -6.08 -3.71 -13.81
C THR A 267 -4.88 -3.09 -14.49
N LEU A 268 -4.94 -1.80 -14.77
CA LEU A 268 -3.80 -1.00 -15.21
C LEU A 268 -3.62 0.15 -14.25
N ALA A 269 -2.40 0.42 -13.82
CA ALA A 269 -2.12 1.57 -12.99
C ALA A 269 -0.78 2.21 -13.34
N PHE A 270 -0.72 3.51 -13.13
CA PHE A 270 0.50 4.31 -13.18
C PHE A 270 0.56 5.17 -11.93
N GLU A 271 1.71 5.20 -11.28
CA GLU A 271 2.00 6.01 -10.11
C GLU A 271 3.27 6.83 -10.36
N PHE A 272 3.30 8.02 -9.79
CA PHE A 272 4.45 8.90 -9.73
C PHE A 272 4.57 9.50 -8.33
N ASP A 273 5.78 9.48 -7.78
CA ASP A 273 6.14 10.13 -6.52
C ASP A 273 7.33 11.08 -6.73
N ASN A 274 7.30 12.20 -6.05
CA ASN A 274 8.44 13.11 -5.93
C ASN A 274 8.55 13.58 -4.47
N MET A 275 9.74 13.50 -3.91
CA MET A 275 10.01 13.88 -2.53
C MET A 275 11.21 14.78 -2.45
N ASP A 276 11.04 15.87 -1.71
CA ASP A 276 12.16 16.72 -1.26
C ASP A 276 12.48 16.33 0.19
N ILE A 277 13.68 15.81 0.43
CA ILE A 277 14.11 15.31 1.73
C ILE A 277 15.33 16.12 2.18
N LEU A 278 15.12 17.30 2.70
CA LEU A 278 16.17 18.24 3.12
C LEU A 278 17.07 18.65 1.94
N SER A 279 18.30 18.09 1.88
CA SER A 279 19.25 18.31 0.78
C SER A 279 19.18 17.24 -0.31
N ASP A 280 18.33 16.23 -0.12
CA ASP A 280 18.23 15.07 -0.99
C ASP A 280 16.91 15.11 -1.76
N GLU A 281 16.94 14.61 -2.98
CA GLU A 281 15.76 14.51 -3.84
C GLU A 281 15.51 13.04 -4.18
N TYR A 282 14.25 12.66 -4.20
CA TYR A 282 13.82 11.32 -4.64
C TYR A 282 12.62 11.45 -5.56
N TRP A 283 12.66 10.75 -6.67
CA TRP A 283 11.45 10.54 -7.46
C TRP A 283 11.34 9.10 -7.93
N SER A 284 10.13 8.68 -8.15
CA SER A 284 9.86 7.35 -8.66
C SER A 284 8.63 7.30 -9.54
N MET A 285 8.57 6.28 -10.37
CA MET A 285 7.36 5.94 -11.12
C MET A 285 7.16 4.44 -11.15
N MET A 286 5.89 4.04 -11.25
CA MET A 286 5.52 2.64 -11.41
C MET A 286 4.45 2.50 -12.50
N PHE A 287 4.61 1.49 -13.33
CA PHE A 287 3.56 0.96 -14.18
C PHE A 287 3.18 -0.45 -13.69
N HIS A 288 1.89 -0.69 -13.54
CA HIS A 288 1.36 -1.94 -13.06
C HIS A 288 0.25 -2.43 -13.99
N ALA A 289 0.28 -3.72 -14.34
CA ALA A 289 -0.76 -4.40 -15.08
C ALA A 289 -1.03 -5.78 -14.45
N ASN A 290 -2.26 -6.04 -14.05
CA ASN A 290 -2.71 -7.37 -13.62
C ASN A 290 -3.87 -7.81 -14.50
N TYR A 291 -3.85 -9.08 -14.90
CA TYR A 291 -4.93 -9.70 -15.66
C TYR A 291 -5.36 -11.01 -15.03
N GLN A 292 -6.65 -11.10 -14.72
CA GLN A 292 -7.27 -12.31 -14.19
C GLN A 292 -7.75 -13.19 -15.36
N PHE A 293 -7.03 -14.27 -15.61
CA PHE A 293 -7.35 -15.20 -16.71
C PHE A 293 -8.56 -16.08 -16.41
N VAL A 294 -8.65 -16.51 -15.17
CA VAL A 294 -9.76 -17.31 -14.61
C VAL A 294 -9.91 -16.97 -13.14
N ASN A 295 -10.99 -17.35 -12.50
CA ASN A 295 -11.33 -16.98 -11.12
C ASN A 295 -10.26 -17.37 -10.08
N TRP A 296 -9.40 -18.31 -10.40
CA TRP A 296 -8.37 -18.81 -9.49
C TRP A 296 -6.93 -18.48 -9.92
N MET A 297 -6.73 -17.75 -11.04
CA MET A 297 -5.39 -17.40 -11.52
C MET A 297 -5.36 -16.02 -12.16
N SER A 298 -4.40 -15.22 -11.75
CA SER A 298 -4.03 -13.96 -12.40
C SER A 298 -2.53 -13.86 -12.62
N ALA A 299 -2.11 -12.93 -13.46
CA ALA A 299 -0.71 -12.57 -13.63
C ALA A 299 -0.53 -11.06 -13.54
N THR A 300 0.57 -10.67 -12.92
CA THR A 300 0.99 -9.29 -12.79
C THR A 300 2.28 -9.05 -13.56
N PHE A 301 2.32 -7.96 -14.28
CA PHE A 301 3.54 -7.34 -14.80
C PHE A 301 3.68 -5.96 -14.15
N ARG A 302 4.87 -5.65 -13.64
CA ARG A 302 5.17 -4.38 -13.02
C ARG A 302 6.55 -3.90 -13.44
N TYR A 303 6.65 -2.61 -13.73
CA TYR A 303 7.90 -1.89 -13.93
C TYR A 303 7.93 -0.72 -12.98
N SER A 304 9.04 -0.53 -12.29
CA SER A 304 9.29 0.67 -11.49
C SER A 304 10.66 1.25 -11.81
N HIS A 305 10.75 2.56 -11.70
CA HIS A 305 11.97 3.32 -11.78
C HIS A 305 12.07 4.22 -10.54
N GLU A 306 13.26 4.31 -9.98
CA GLU A 306 13.57 5.13 -8.82
C GLU A 306 14.87 5.87 -9.07
N ASP A 307 14.90 7.15 -8.70
CA ASP A 307 16.12 7.97 -8.69
C ASP A 307 16.20 8.70 -7.34
N TYR A 308 17.30 8.50 -6.67
CA TYR A 308 17.59 9.11 -5.37
C TYR A 308 18.90 9.86 -5.45
N GLU A 309 18.85 11.18 -5.45
CA GLU A 309 20.00 12.07 -5.39
C GLU A 309 20.29 12.45 -3.94
N ALA A 310 21.45 12.02 -3.44
CA ALA A 310 21.94 12.38 -2.11
C ALA A 310 23.36 12.94 -2.21
N MET A 311 23.61 14.10 -1.60
CA MET A 311 24.93 14.76 -1.62
C MET A 311 25.53 14.88 -3.03
N SER A 312 24.70 15.15 -4.04
CA SER A 312 25.05 15.25 -5.47
C SER A 312 25.54 13.90 -6.09
N VAL A 313 25.14 12.78 -5.51
CA VAL A 313 25.33 11.44 -6.07
C VAL A 313 23.95 10.87 -6.40
N SER A 314 23.69 10.62 -7.67
CA SER A 314 22.49 9.92 -8.12
C SER A 314 22.64 8.42 -7.91
N ASN A 315 21.55 7.78 -7.50
CA ASN A 315 21.41 6.33 -7.41
C ASN A 315 20.11 5.97 -8.10
N GLU A 316 20.20 5.22 -9.18
CA GLU A 316 19.04 4.83 -9.97
C GLU A 316 18.78 3.34 -9.83
N ALA A 317 17.51 2.95 -9.88
CA ALA A 317 17.12 1.55 -9.94
C ALA A 317 15.93 1.38 -10.88
N ASP A 318 16.06 0.42 -11.79
CA ASP A 318 15.01 -0.03 -12.69
C ASP A 318 14.63 -1.47 -12.33
N ARG A 319 13.36 -1.69 -11.97
CA ARG A 319 12.87 -3.01 -11.58
C ARG A 319 11.77 -3.50 -12.49
N LEU A 320 11.91 -4.73 -12.98
CA LEU A 320 10.88 -5.48 -13.68
C LEU A 320 10.44 -6.65 -12.82
N SER A 321 9.14 -6.80 -12.62
CA SER A 321 8.56 -7.92 -11.88
C SER A 321 7.48 -8.61 -12.71
N PHE A 322 7.45 -9.93 -12.63
CA PHE A 322 6.41 -10.77 -13.17
C PHE A 322 5.94 -11.75 -12.11
N ALA A 323 4.64 -11.71 -11.78
CA ALA A 323 4.06 -12.60 -10.79
C ALA A 323 2.91 -13.44 -11.37
N LEU A 324 2.79 -14.66 -10.89
CA LEU A 324 1.64 -15.54 -11.07
C LEU A 324 0.97 -15.77 -9.73
N LEU A 325 -0.30 -15.44 -9.62
CA LEU A 325 -1.07 -15.47 -8.39
C LEU A 325 -2.18 -16.52 -8.52
N PHE A 326 -2.20 -17.47 -7.61
CA PHE A 326 -3.15 -18.58 -7.60
C PHE A 326 -3.99 -18.56 -6.32
N SER A 327 -5.31 -18.49 -6.46
CA SER A 327 -6.26 -18.69 -5.37
C SER A 327 -6.64 -20.18 -5.33
N LEU A 328 -5.95 -20.96 -4.49
CA LEU A 328 -6.18 -22.40 -4.38
C LEU A 328 -7.48 -22.71 -3.62
N THR A 329 -7.83 -21.86 -2.67
CA THR A 329 -9.11 -21.87 -1.95
C THR A 329 -9.57 -20.42 -1.73
N GLU A 330 -10.73 -20.21 -1.11
CA GLU A 330 -11.20 -18.87 -0.71
C GLU A 330 -10.26 -18.19 0.29
N ASN A 331 -9.48 -18.98 1.03
CA ASN A 331 -8.64 -18.50 2.14
C ASN A 331 -7.15 -18.74 1.91
N PHE A 332 -6.73 -19.42 0.82
CA PHE A 332 -5.34 -19.74 0.61
C PHE A 332 -4.89 -19.49 -0.82
N GLY A 333 -3.87 -18.65 -0.97
CA GLY A 333 -3.16 -18.36 -2.20
C GLY A 333 -1.77 -18.99 -2.25
N LEU A 334 -1.29 -19.27 -3.47
CA LEU A 334 0.07 -19.67 -3.75
C LEU A 334 0.58 -18.78 -4.89
N ASN A 335 1.61 -17.99 -4.63
CA ASN A 335 2.10 -16.96 -5.53
C ASN A 335 3.56 -17.21 -5.88
N PHE A 336 3.92 -16.85 -7.11
CA PHE A 336 5.29 -16.93 -7.62
C PHE A 336 5.63 -15.60 -8.25
N GLU A 337 6.81 -15.05 -7.94
CA GLU A 337 7.29 -13.84 -8.57
C GLU A 337 8.76 -13.98 -8.93
N TYR A 338 9.12 -13.46 -10.10
CA TYR A 338 10.48 -13.18 -10.49
C TYR A 338 10.62 -11.69 -10.72
N SER A 339 11.69 -11.11 -10.16
CA SER A 339 12.01 -9.70 -10.31
C SER A 339 13.49 -9.55 -10.66
N THR A 340 13.79 -8.67 -11.60
CA THR A 340 15.14 -8.25 -11.90
C THR A 340 15.27 -6.75 -11.69
N THR A 341 16.34 -6.32 -11.04
CA THR A 341 16.59 -4.92 -10.72
C THR A 341 17.97 -4.53 -11.18
N SER A 342 18.02 -3.58 -12.11
CA SER A 342 19.29 -2.96 -12.51
C SER A 342 19.55 -1.74 -11.65
N VAL A 343 20.75 -1.63 -11.08
CA VAL A 343 21.11 -0.58 -10.13
C VAL A 343 22.32 0.18 -10.62
N ASP A 344 22.15 1.47 -10.91
CA ASP A 344 23.26 2.39 -11.19
C ASP A 344 23.68 3.10 -9.89
N ARG A 345 24.51 2.41 -9.14
CA ARG A 345 25.08 2.90 -7.89
C ARG A 345 26.47 2.36 -7.67
N LEU A 346 27.35 3.17 -7.11
CA LEU A 346 28.69 2.74 -6.72
C LEU A 346 28.61 1.64 -5.65
N ASN A 347 29.23 0.49 -5.90
CA ASN A 347 29.32 -0.66 -4.98
C ASN A 347 28.04 -1.50 -4.79
N VAL A 348 27.05 -1.35 -5.64
CA VAL A 348 25.84 -2.20 -5.65
C VAL A 348 25.70 -2.80 -7.04
N GLY A 349 25.41 -4.07 -7.12
CA GLY A 349 25.20 -4.79 -8.38
C GLY A 349 23.72 -4.91 -8.75
N ASP A 350 23.47 -5.53 -9.89
CA ASP A 350 22.13 -5.91 -10.29
C ASP A 350 21.62 -7.05 -9.40
N TYR A 351 20.31 -7.16 -9.25
CA TYR A 351 19.63 -8.15 -8.40
C TYR A 351 18.64 -8.95 -9.21
N ASP A 352 18.71 -10.27 -9.08
CA ASP A 352 17.67 -11.19 -9.50
C ASP A 352 17.02 -11.84 -8.28
N GLU A 353 15.71 -11.74 -8.17
CA GLU A 353 14.95 -12.25 -7.02
C GLU A 353 13.86 -13.19 -7.50
N PHE A 354 13.72 -14.31 -6.80
CA PHE A 354 12.63 -15.25 -7.00
C PHE A 354 11.91 -15.49 -5.69
N TYR A 355 10.59 -15.38 -5.73
CA TYR A 355 9.73 -15.55 -4.57
C TYR A 355 8.74 -16.69 -4.78
N VAL A 356 8.51 -17.44 -3.71
CA VAL A 356 7.36 -18.35 -3.56
C VAL A 356 6.65 -17.96 -2.28
N GLU A 357 5.37 -17.64 -2.39
CA GLU A 357 4.57 -17.21 -1.26
C GLU A 357 3.35 -18.12 -1.08
N GLY A 358 3.11 -18.55 0.15
CA GLY A 358 1.87 -19.15 0.59
C GLY A 358 1.13 -18.18 1.49
N LEU A 359 -0.01 -17.65 1.04
CA LEU A 359 -0.80 -16.64 1.74
C LEU A 359 -2.10 -17.23 2.27
N LEU A 360 -2.23 -17.35 3.59
CA LEU A 360 -3.47 -17.73 4.26
C LEU A 360 -4.19 -16.49 4.76
N THR A 361 -5.45 -16.29 4.39
CA THR A 361 -6.31 -15.18 4.86
C THR A 361 -7.51 -15.71 5.65
N PHE A 362 -7.97 -14.98 6.65
CA PHE A 362 -9.12 -15.34 7.49
C PHE A 362 -9.93 -14.16 8.01
#